data_11bad7f7305c3e43a7a9be2f8f52a991
#
_entry.id   11bad7f7305c3e43a7a9be2f8f52a991
#
_cell.length_a   1.000
_cell.length_b   1.000
_cell.length_c   1.000
_cell.angle_alpha   90.00
_cell.angle_beta   90.00
_cell.angle_gamma   90.00
#
_symmetry.space_group_name_H-M   'P 1'
#
loop_
_entity.id
_entity.type
_entity.pdbx_description
1 polymer ?
#
loop_
_entity_poly.entity_id
_entity_poly.type
_entity_poly.pdbx_seq_one_letter_code
_entity_poly.pdbx_strand_id
1 'polypeptide(L)'
;MVAIDLLGHGESPIPTEPAEYTRDRALADIDEVLATLGEPAVLVGHSLGGYLALAHAATRLGADRGIVVLNTGPGYRDPEKREGWNERSRRNARRFGVPEQVTELNLQHDSVVMDRLAEIPTPTLVLAGSADRPEYTSSGEYLQRKMPSARLQVIEGGEHSMHEATHAPEVAAAIEAFIAELPAKDIP
;
A
#
# COMPACT_ATOMS: atom_id res chain seq x y z
N MET A 1 6.90 6.33 15.40
CA MET A 1 6.53 6.29 13.97
C MET A 1 7.80 6.39 13.15
N VAL A 2 7.96 5.55 12.13
CA VAL A 2 9.07 5.56 11.17
C VAL A 2 8.49 5.78 9.79
N ALA A 3 9.06 6.65 8.99
CA ALA A 3 8.75 6.82 7.57
C ALA A 3 9.91 6.24 6.75
N ILE A 4 9.59 5.56 5.66
CA ILE A 4 10.56 4.92 4.77
C ILE A 4 10.55 5.64 3.43
N ASP A 5 11.70 6.12 3.00
CA ASP A 5 11.92 6.51 1.61
C ASP A 5 12.21 5.24 0.79
N LEU A 6 11.30 4.88 -0.09
CA LEU A 6 11.52 3.74 -1.00
C LEU A 6 12.72 4.01 -1.91
N LEU A 7 13.36 2.94 -2.38
CA LEU A 7 14.47 3.05 -3.33
C LEU A 7 14.08 3.95 -4.51
N GLY A 8 14.93 4.91 -4.85
CA GLY A 8 14.66 5.91 -5.88
C GLY A 8 13.77 7.09 -5.45
N HIS A 9 13.41 7.19 -4.16
CA HIS A 9 12.59 8.25 -3.59
C HIS A 9 13.33 8.94 -2.43
N GLY A 10 12.98 10.19 -2.15
CA GLY A 10 13.50 10.96 -1.02
C GLY A 10 15.02 10.97 -0.95
N GLU A 11 15.56 10.57 0.19
CA GLU A 11 17.01 10.50 0.44
C GLU A 11 17.60 9.10 0.12
N SER A 12 16.76 8.13 -0.29
CA SER A 12 17.23 6.80 -0.64
C SER A 12 18.03 6.77 -1.94
N PRO A 13 19.00 5.84 -2.09
CA PRO A 13 19.78 5.69 -3.32
C PRO A 13 18.90 5.54 -4.58
N ILE A 14 19.44 5.97 -5.73
CA ILE A 14 18.81 5.84 -7.04
C ILE A 14 19.68 4.95 -7.95
N PRO A 15 19.66 3.61 -7.77
CA PRO A 15 20.36 2.69 -8.65
C PRO A 15 19.91 2.84 -10.11
N THR A 16 20.82 2.53 -11.03
CA THR A 16 20.54 2.60 -12.48
C THR A 16 19.86 1.35 -13.02
N GLU A 17 19.99 0.23 -12.32
CA GLU A 17 19.49 -1.06 -12.76
C GLU A 17 17.99 -1.24 -12.43
N PRO A 18 17.12 -1.44 -13.42
CA PRO A 18 15.68 -1.64 -13.17
C PRO A 18 15.37 -2.82 -12.24
N ALA A 19 16.21 -3.85 -12.25
CA ALA A 19 16.05 -5.03 -11.40
C ALA A 19 16.14 -4.74 -9.89
N GLU A 20 16.68 -3.60 -9.49
CA GLU A 20 16.70 -3.17 -8.09
C GLU A 20 15.33 -2.64 -7.61
N TYR A 21 14.43 -2.27 -8.53
CA TYR A 21 13.14 -1.67 -8.23
C TYR A 21 12.00 -2.68 -8.26
N THR A 22 12.24 -3.90 -7.82
CA THR A 22 11.19 -4.92 -7.75
C THR A 22 10.36 -4.79 -6.49
N ARG A 23 9.10 -5.26 -6.54
CA ARG A 23 8.26 -5.39 -5.33
C ARG A 23 8.97 -6.19 -4.24
N ASP A 24 9.59 -7.31 -4.59
CA ASP A 24 10.21 -8.19 -3.61
C ASP A 24 11.41 -7.52 -2.92
N ARG A 25 12.15 -6.67 -3.63
CA ARG A 25 13.19 -5.84 -3.03
C ARG A 25 12.59 -4.81 -2.06
N ALA A 26 11.55 -4.10 -2.46
CA ALA A 26 10.89 -3.14 -1.56
C ALA A 26 10.32 -3.82 -0.31
N LEU A 27 9.78 -5.04 -0.43
CA LEU A 27 9.34 -5.81 0.72
C LEU A 27 10.50 -6.25 1.63
N ALA A 28 11.66 -6.59 1.07
CA ALA A 28 12.85 -6.89 1.86
C ALA A 28 13.35 -5.66 2.63
N ASP A 29 13.34 -4.47 2.01
CA ASP A 29 13.71 -3.21 2.68
C ASP A 29 12.72 -2.90 3.83
N ILE A 30 11.42 -3.17 3.65
CA ILE A 30 10.42 -3.07 4.73
C ILE A 30 10.72 -4.06 5.85
N ASP A 31 11.03 -5.32 5.52
CA ASP A 31 11.40 -6.36 6.51
C ASP A 31 12.62 -5.92 7.34
N GLU A 32 13.65 -5.34 6.71
CA GLU A 32 14.84 -4.83 7.40
C GLU A 32 14.49 -3.71 8.40
N VAL A 33 13.64 -2.75 7.99
CA VAL A 33 13.18 -1.69 8.90
C VAL A 33 12.36 -2.26 10.06
N LEU A 34 11.42 -3.17 9.77
CA LEU A 34 10.61 -3.82 10.82
C LEU A 34 11.48 -4.58 11.83
N ALA A 35 12.54 -5.24 11.38
CA ALA A 35 13.48 -5.93 12.26
C ALA A 35 14.18 -4.98 13.27
N THR A 36 14.38 -3.71 12.89
CA THR A 36 14.97 -2.72 13.81
C THR A 36 14.03 -2.29 14.94
N LEU A 37 12.71 -2.45 14.76
CA LEU A 37 11.72 -2.03 15.75
C LEU A 37 11.60 -3.03 16.92
N GLY A 38 11.97 -4.29 16.70
CA GLY A 38 11.92 -5.33 17.71
C GLY A 38 10.51 -5.76 18.14
N GLU A 39 9.47 -5.22 17.50
CA GLU A 39 8.07 -5.54 17.76
C GLU A 39 7.24 -5.45 16.48
N PRO A 40 6.11 -6.20 16.38
CA PRO A 40 5.22 -6.10 15.25
C PRO A 40 4.63 -4.69 15.10
N ALA A 41 4.73 -4.11 13.91
CA ALA A 41 4.28 -2.76 13.61
C ALA A 41 2.95 -2.73 12.86
N VAL A 42 2.33 -1.55 12.80
CA VAL A 42 1.25 -1.25 11.88
C VAL A 42 1.85 -0.60 10.64
N LEU A 43 1.65 -1.22 9.48
CA LEU A 43 2.06 -0.65 8.21
C LEU A 43 0.99 0.32 7.70
N VAL A 44 1.39 1.56 7.43
CA VAL A 44 0.49 2.58 6.87
C VAL A 44 1.01 2.97 5.49
N GLY A 45 0.20 2.80 4.45
CA GLY A 45 0.63 3.08 3.09
C GLY A 45 -0.43 3.77 2.24
N HIS A 46 -0.01 4.77 1.48
CA HIS A 46 -0.81 5.47 0.48
C HIS A 46 -0.45 5.01 -0.93
N SER A 47 -1.44 4.81 -1.78
CA SER A 47 -1.23 4.48 -3.21
C SER A 47 -0.26 3.30 -3.40
N LEU A 48 0.94 3.51 -3.95
CA LEU A 48 1.99 2.49 -4.06
C LEU A 48 2.36 1.90 -2.69
N GLY A 49 2.55 2.74 -1.66
CA GLY A 49 2.82 2.28 -0.30
C GLY A 49 1.70 1.39 0.26
N GLY A 50 0.44 1.70 -0.08
CA GLY A 50 -0.71 0.87 0.28
C GLY A 50 -0.69 -0.49 -0.43
N TYR A 51 -0.32 -0.52 -1.72
CA TYR A 51 -0.13 -1.78 -2.45
C TYR A 51 1.00 -2.62 -1.84
N LEU A 52 2.11 -1.99 -1.45
CA LEU A 52 3.23 -2.68 -0.79
C LEU A 52 2.84 -3.23 0.59
N ALA A 53 2.04 -2.50 1.37
CA ALA A 53 1.51 -3.00 2.64
C ALA A 53 0.59 -4.21 2.45
N LEU A 54 -0.28 -4.22 1.43
CA LEU A 54 -1.08 -5.38 1.05
C LEU A 54 -0.19 -6.55 0.59
N ALA A 55 0.83 -6.26 -0.22
CA ALA A 55 1.77 -7.28 -0.70
C ALA A 55 2.58 -7.89 0.44
N HIS A 56 2.99 -7.08 1.41
CA HIS A 56 3.67 -7.55 2.62
C HIS A 56 2.76 -8.50 3.40
N ALA A 57 1.56 -8.06 3.75
CA ALA A 57 0.60 -8.88 4.48
C ALA A 57 0.21 -10.18 3.74
N ALA A 58 0.14 -10.15 2.39
CA ALA A 58 -0.16 -11.31 1.57
C ALA A 58 0.99 -12.34 1.51
N THR A 59 2.24 -11.90 1.62
CA THR A 59 3.43 -12.75 1.49
C THR A 59 4.10 -13.09 2.83
N ARG A 60 3.83 -12.31 3.90
CA ARG A 60 4.33 -12.48 5.27
C ARG A 60 3.13 -12.60 6.23
N LEU A 61 2.30 -13.62 6.03
CA LEU A 61 1.06 -13.80 6.77
C LEU A 61 1.25 -13.70 8.29
N GLY A 62 0.55 -12.74 8.91
CA GLY A 62 0.57 -12.54 10.34
C GLY A 62 1.83 -11.86 10.91
N ALA A 63 2.74 -11.35 10.06
CA ALA A 63 3.91 -10.60 10.52
C ALA A 63 3.54 -9.23 11.11
N ASP A 64 2.57 -8.56 10.49
CA ASP A 64 2.16 -7.23 10.88
C ASP A 64 1.12 -7.25 12.01
N ARG A 65 1.14 -6.23 12.87
CA ARG A 65 0.11 -6.01 13.90
C ARG A 65 -1.20 -5.53 13.28
N GLY A 66 -1.13 -4.77 12.21
CA GLY A 66 -2.24 -4.25 11.42
C GLY A 66 -1.73 -3.58 10.15
N ILE A 67 -2.61 -3.34 9.19
CA ILE A 67 -2.31 -2.53 8.01
C ILE A 67 -3.37 -1.46 7.81
N VAL A 68 -2.93 -0.29 7.38
CA VAL A 68 -3.79 0.81 6.94
C VAL A 68 -3.42 1.15 5.51
N VAL A 69 -4.38 1.11 4.61
CA VAL A 69 -4.17 1.41 3.20
C VAL A 69 -5.07 2.56 2.75
N LEU A 70 -4.45 3.54 2.09
CA LEU A 70 -5.11 4.77 1.65
C LEU A 70 -5.12 4.83 0.11
N ASN A 71 -6.30 4.99 -0.48
CA ASN A 71 -6.47 5.24 -1.92
C ASN A 71 -5.63 4.30 -2.79
N THR A 72 -5.76 3.00 -2.55
CA THR A 72 -5.03 1.95 -3.26
C THR A 72 -5.91 0.77 -3.62
N GLY A 73 -5.39 -0.14 -4.41
CA GLY A 73 -6.03 -1.41 -4.74
C GLY A 73 -5.03 -2.56 -4.73
N PRO A 74 -5.52 -3.80 -4.81
CA PRO A 74 -4.70 -5.01 -4.75
C PRO A 74 -4.07 -5.38 -6.11
N GLY A 75 -4.18 -4.53 -7.10
CA GLY A 75 -3.75 -4.82 -8.47
C GLY A 75 -4.84 -5.48 -9.32
N TYR A 76 -4.42 -6.18 -10.37
CA TYR A 76 -5.33 -6.79 -11.33
C TYR A 76 -4.97 -8.26 -11.56
N ARG A 77 -6.01 -9.13 -11.55
CA ARG A 77 -5.86 -10.54 -11.94
C ARG A 77 -5.77 -10.69 -13.45
N ASP A 78 -6.51 -9.88 -14.18
CA ASP A 78 -6.58 -9.85 -15.64
C ASP A 78 -5.27 -9.29 -16.22
N PRO A 79 -4.54 -10.04 -17.08
CA PRO A 79 -3.29 -9.59 -17.67
C PRO A 79 -3.42 -8.32 -18.54
N GLU A 80 -4.52 -8.15 -19.27
CA GLU A 80 -4.75 -6.97 -20.12
C GLU A 80 -4.93 -5.72 -19.25
N LYS A 81 -5.66 -5.83 -18.14
CA LYS A 81 -5.81 -4.73 -17.19
C LYS A 81 -4.50 -4.38 -16.50
N ARG A 82 -3.66 -5.38 -16.18
CA ARG A 82 -2.31 -5.14 -15.66
C ARG A 82 -1.47 -4.35 -16.65
N GLU A 83 -1.44 -4.79 -17.92
CA GLU A 83 -0.66 -4.08 -18.94
C GLU A 83 -1.20 -2.66 -19.17
N GLY A 84 -2.50 -2.48 -19.21
CA GLY A 84 -3.10 -1.14 -19.28
C GLY A 84 -2.71 -0.23 -18.10
N TRP A 85 -2.57 -0.80 -16.90
CA TRP A 85 -2.00 -0.09 -15.74
C TRP A 85 -0.53 0.24 -15.96
N ASN A 86 0.28 -0.72 -16.39
CA ASN A 86 1.71 -0.57 -16.60
C ASN A 86 2.03 0.50 -17.66
N GLU A 87 1.33 0.49 -18.78
CA GLU A 87 1.45 1.52 -19.81
C GLU A 87 1.12 2.92 -19.28
N ARG A 88 0.04 3.02 -18.49
CA ARG A 88 -0.37 4.29 -17.86
C ARG A 88 0.69 4.77 -16.86
N SER A 89 1.24 3.86 -16.05
CA SER A 89 2.30 4.16 -15.08
C SER A 89 3.55 4.67 -15.77
N ARG A 90 4.02 4.00 -16.83
CA ARG A 90 5.18 4.45 -17.63
C ARG A 90 4.93 5.81 -18.29
N ARG A 91 3.73 6.04 -18.82
CA ARG A 91 3.36 7.32 -19.41
C ARG A 91 3.35 8.46 -18.39
N ASN A 92 2.80 8.22 -17.20
CA ASN A 92 2.78 9.20 -16.12
C ASN A 92 4.21 9.49 -15.61
N ALA A 93 5.03 8.47 -15.41
CA ALA A 93 6.42 8.61 -15.00
C ALA A 93 7.18 9.53 -15.95
N ARG A 94 7.09 9.30 -17.27
CA ARG A 94 7.70 10.19 -18.29
C ARG A 94 7.18 11.63 -18.20
N ARG A 95 5.85 11.79 -17.97
CA ARG A 95 5.25 13.14 -17.86
C ARG A 95 5.76 13.90 -16.64
N PHE A 96 6.05 13.22 -15.54
CA PHE A 96 6.53 13.84 -14.30
C PHE A 96 8.05 13.76 -14.12
N GLY A 97 8.78 13.31 -15.13
CA GLY A 97 10.24 13.24 -15.09
C GLY A 97 10.79 12.18 -14.12
N VAL A 98 9.98 11.17 -13.78
CA VAL A 98 10.45 10.05 -12.97
C VAL A 98 11.38 9.19 -13.82
N PRO A 99 12.57 8.81 -13.33
CA PRO A 99 13.48 7.93 -14.04
C PRO A 99 12.81 6.61 -14.40
N GLU A 100 13.11 6.09 -15.60
CA GLU A 100 12.42 4.90 -16.13
C GLU A 100 12.59 3.69 -15.22
N GLN A 101 13.78 3.47 -14.68
CA GLN A 101 14.07 2.37 -13.77
C GLN A 101 13.25 2.43 -12.47
N VAL A 102 12.99 3.63 -11.92
CA VAL A 102 12.18 3.81 -10.70
C VAL A 102 10.72 3.43 -10.94
N THR A 103 10.26 3.57 -12.20
CA THR A 103 8.89 3.22 -12.57
C THR A 103 8.59 1.73 -12.37
N GLU A 104 9.61 0.85 -12.46
CA GLU A 104 9.46 -0.59 -12.28
C GLU A 104 8.78 -0.95 -10.95
N LEU A 105 9.05 -0.20 -9.88
CA LEU A 105 8.43 -0.43 -8.58
C LEU A 105 6.88 -0.32 -8.60
N ASN A 106 6.33 0.49 -9.52
CA ASN A 106 4.89 0.69 -9.66
C ASN A 106 4.25 -0.24 -10.70
N LEU A 107 5.04 -1.08 -11.38
CA LEU A 107 4.51 -2.00 -12.37
C LEU A 107 3.98 -3.28 -11.70
N GLN A 108 2.98 -3.85 -12.31
CA GLN A 108 2.35 -5.08 -11.85
C GLN A 108 2.69 -6.23 -12.80
N HIS A 109 3.43 -7.21 -12.29
CA HIS A 109 3.90 -8.36 -13.09
C HIS A 109 3.06 -9.62 -12.85
N ASP A 110 2.34 -9.68 -11.73
CA ASP A 110 1.54 -10.84 -11.31
C ASP A 110 0.23 -10.41 -10.61
N SER A 111 -0.51 -11.37 -10.09
CA SER A 111 -1.76 -11.16 -9.34
C SER A 111 -1.67 -11.67 -7.90
N VAL A 112 -0.47 -11.91 -7.37
CA VAL A 112 -0.29 -12.59 -6.07
C VAL A 112 -1.07 -11.93 -4.95
N VAL A 113 -1.11 -10.60 -4.89
CA VAL A 113 -1.87 -9.88 -3.85
C VAL A 113 -3.37 -10.14 -4.01
N MET A 114 -3.89 -9.99 -5.23
CA MET A 114 -5.30 -10.28 -5.56
C MET A 114 -5.72 -11.70 -5.20
N ASP A 115 -4.83 -12.66 -5.46
CA ASP A 115 -5.14 -14.08 -5.29
C ASP A 115 -5.16 -14.49 -3.83
N ARG A 116 -4.40 -13.79 -2.97
CA ARG A 116 -4.23 -14.11 -1.55
C ARG A 116 -5.01 -13.22 -0.58
N LEU A 117 -5.82 -12.27 -1.06
CA LEU A 117 -6.57 -11.35 -0.19
C LEU A 117 -7.39 -12.07 0.91
N ALA A 118 -8.04 -13.19 0.56
CA ALA A 118 -8.85 -13.95 1.52
C ALA A 118 -8.03 -14.69 2.59
N GLU A 119 -6.72 -14.83 2.38
CA GLU A 119 -5.80 -15.52 3.29
C GLU A 119 -5.18 -14.54 4.31
N ILE A 120 -5.27 -13.23 4.08
CA ILE A 120 -4.65 -12.22 4.95
C ILE A 120 -5.41 -12.14 6.29
N PRO A 121 -4.80 -12.57 7.41
CA PRO A 121 -5.45 -12.53 8.71
C PRO A 121 -5.30 -11.18 9.40
N THR A 122 -4.37 -10.34 8.91
CA THR A 122 -3.97 -9.09 9.54
C THR A 122 -5.12 -8.09 9.56
N PRO A 123 -5.51 -7.53 10.72
CA PRO A 123 -6.51 -6.47 10.80
C PRO A 123 -6.19 -5.33 9.82
N THR A 124 -7.17 -4.93 9.05
CA THR A 124 -6.95 -3.98 7.95
C THR A 124 -7.95 -2.83 7.99
N LEU A 125 -7.45 -1.60 8.00
CA LEU A 125 -8.24 -0.41 7.74
C LEU A 125 -8.01 0.04 6.30
N VAL A 126 -9.08 0.16 5.53
CA VAL A 126 -9.09 0.71 4.18
C VAL A 126 -9.68 2.10 4.23
N LEU A 127 -8.92 3.13 3.88
CA LEU A 127 -9.37 4.51 3.76
C LEU A 127 -9.48 4.87 2.27
N ALA A 128 -10.68 5.26 1.83
CA ALA A 128 -10.94 5.64 0.45
C ALA A 128 -11.56 7.03 0.39
N GLY A 129 -10.99 7.91 -0.41
CA GLY A 129 -11.56 9.23 -0.66
C GLY A 129 -12.73 9.17 -1.66
N SER A 130 -13.87 9.79 -1.34
CA SER A 130 -15.04 9.74 -2.23
C SER A 130 -14.87 10.58 -3.51
N ALA A 131 -13.93 11.53 -3.52
CA ALA A 131 -13.58 12.35 -4.68
C ALA A 131 -12.33 11.85 -5.45
N ASP A 132 -11.77 10.69 -5.07
CA ASP A 132 -10.70 10.06 -5.82
C ASP A 132 -11.24 9.40 -7.11
N ARG A 133 -10.35 8.89 -7.94
CA ARG A 133 -10.72 8.17 -9.16
C ARG A 133 -11.60 6.96 -8.82
N PRO A 134 -12.60 6.65 -9.65
CA PRO A 134 -13.51 5.52 -9.41
C PRO A 134 -12.81 4.18 -9.19
N GLU A 135 -11.64 3.98 -9.80
CA GLU A 135 -10.85 2.77 -9.62
C GLU A 135 -10.38 2.58 -8.18
N TYR A 136 -10.01 3.66 -7.47
CA TYR A 136 -9.55 3.58 -6.08
C TYR A 136 -10.72 3.43 -5.12
N THR A 137 -11.82 4.18 -5.33
CA THR A 137 -13.01 4.04 -4.51
C THR A 137 -13.60 2.62 -4.60
N SER A 138 -13.75 2.09 -5.82
CA SER A 138 -14.23 0.71 -6.03
C SER A 138 -13.26 -0.36 -5.52
N SER A 139 -11.95 -0.06 -5.50
CA SER A 139 -10.94 -0.95 -4.90
C SER A 139 -11.12 -1.06 -3.39
N GLY A 140 -11.49 0.01 -2.69
CA GLY A 140 -11.79 -0.02 -1.26
C GLY A 140 -12.94 -0.98 -0.93
N GLU A 141 -14.04 -0.89 -1.66
CA GLU A 141 -15.18 -1.81 -1.53
C GLU A 141 -14.78 -3.27 -1.87
N TYR A 142 -13.93 -3.45 -2.87
CA TYR A 142 -13.44 -4.76 -3.25
C TYR A 142 -12.58 -5.38 -2.14
N LEU A 143 -11.67 -4.62 -1.55
CA LEU A 143 -10.83 -5.07 -0.43
C LEU A 143 -11.70 -5.48 0.75
N GLN A 144 -12.66 -4.64 1.18
CA GLN A 144 -13.58 -4.97 2.27
C GLN A 144 -14.35 -6.28 2.00
N ARG A 145 -14.80 -6.49 0.77
CA ARG A 145 -15.56 -7.70 0.41
C ARG A 145 -14.68 -8.96 0.37
N LYS A 146 -13.39 -8.84 0.04
CA LYS A 146 -12.50 -9.98 -0.22
C LYS A 146 -11.58 -10.32 0.94
N MET A 147 -11.32 -9.39 1.83
CA MET A 147 -10.48 -9.58 3.01
C MET A 147 -11.37 -9.68 4.26
N PRO A 148 -11.44 -10.85 4.94
CA PRO A 148 -12.27 -11.01 6.14
C PRO A 148 -11.91 -10.05 7.28
N SER A 149 -10.65 -9.62 7.32
CA SER A 149 -10.07 -8.73 8.33
C SER A 149 -10.19 -7.24 7.99
N ALA A 150 -10.74 -6.88 6.82
CA ALA A 150 -10.78 -5.50 6.35
C ALA A 150 -12.06 -4.76 6.73
N ARG A 151 -11.91 -3.51 7.17
CA ARG A 151 -13.01 -2.55 7.27
C ARG A 151 -12.74 -1.35 6.37
N LEU A 152 -13.75 -0.88 5.67
CA LEU A 152 -13.68 0.32 4.84
C LEU A 152 -14.24 1.52 5.60
N GLN A 153 -13.52 2.64 5.55
CA GLN A 153 -14.02 3.96 5.90
C GLN A 153 -13.84 4.89 4.69
N VAL A 154 -14.92 5.49 4.25
CA VAL A 154 -14.90 6.48 3.17
C VAL A 154 -14.71 7.87 3.79
N ILE A 155 -13.75 8.62 3.26
CA ILE A 155 -13.51 10.03 3.62
C ILE A 155 -14.25 10.88 2.59
N GLU A 156 -15.30 11.54 3.03
CA GLU A 156 -16.16 12.31 2.14
C GLU A 156 -15.43 13.54 1.57
N GLY A 157 -15.46 13.71 0.26
CA GLY A 157 -14.72 14.76 -0.44
C GLY A 157 -13.20 14.51 -0.51
N GLY A 158 -12.70 13.42 0.05
CA GLY A 158 -11.28 13.08 0.00
C GLY A 158 -10.82 12.77 -1.43
N GLU A 159 -9.75 13.44 -1.87
CA GLU A 159 -9.05 13.20 -3.13
C GLU A 159 -7.92 12.18 -2.94
N HIS A 160 -7.13 11.94 -4.01
CA HIS A 160 -6.04 10.94 -3.95
C HIS A 160 -5.04 11.20 -2.81
N SER A 161 -4.61 12.45 -2.61
CA SER A 161 -3.68 12.87 -1.55
C SER A 161 -4.40 13.43 -0.31
N MET A 162 -5.56 12.90 0.06
CA MET A 162 -6.40 13.39 1.17
C MET A 162 -5.65 13.48 2.52
N HIS A 163 -4.61 12.68 2.71
CA HIS A 163 -3.80 12.63 3.93
C HIS A 163 -2.79 13.78 4.04
N GLU A 164 -2.56 14.55 2.97
CA GLU A 164 -1.57 15.63 2.95
C GLU A 164 -2.16 17.02 3.21
N ALA A 165 -3.48 17.17 3.07
CA ALA A 165 -4.11 18.49 3.06
C ALA A 165 -5.38 18.56 3.94
N THR A 166 -6.51 18.89 3.34
CA THR A 166 -7.77 19.22 4.02
C THR A 166 -8.34 18.11 4.88
N HIS A 167 -8.08 16.84 4.54
CA HIS A 167 -8.59 15.67 5.26
C HIS A 167 -7.54 15.01 6.17
N ALA A 168 -6.33 15.58 6.27
CA ALA A 168 -5.28 15.02 7.12
C ALA A 168 -5.71 14.78 8.58
N PRO A 169 -6.43 15.68 9.26
CA PRO A 169 -6.90 15.43 10.62
C PRO A 169 -7.88 14.26 10.72
N GLU A 170 -8.80 14.13 9.76
CA GLU A 170 -9.78 13.03 9.73
C GLU A 170 -9.11 11.69 9.46
N VAL A 171 -8.16 11.67 8.52
CA VAL A 171 -7.35 10.49 8.21
C VAL A 171 -6.52 10.07 9.44
N ALA A 172 -5.86 11.02 10.10
CA ALA A 172 -5.08 10.74 11.30
C ALA A 172 -5.96 10.15 12.43
N ALA A 173 -7.11 10.76 12.68
CA ALA A 173 -8.06 10.28 13.69
C ALA A 173 -8.55 8.85 13.39
N ALA A 174 -8.83 8.54 12.13
CA ALA A 174 -9.23 7.19 11.71
C ALA A 174 -8.11 6.15 11.95
N ILE A 175 -6.86 6.50 11.66
CA ILE A 175 -5.69 5.65 11.89
C ILE A 175 -5.48 5.45 13.39
N GLU A 176 -5.52 6.50 14.20
CA GLU A 176 -5.36 6.43 15.65
C GLU A 176 -6.44 5.56 16.31
N ALA A 177 -7.70 5.74 15.90
CA ALA A 177 -8.80 4.91 16.38
C ALA A 177 -8.60 3.43 16.02
N PHE A 178 -8.17 3.15 14.80
CA PHE A 178 -7.86 1.78 14.38
C PHE A 178 -6.74 1.16 15.21
N ILE A 179 -5.64 1.88 15.42
CA ILE A 179 -4.49 1.39 16.20
C ILE A 179 -4.91 1.10 17.67
N ALA A 180 -5.78 1.95 18.24
CA ALA A 180 -6.27 1.77 19.61
C ALA A 180 -7.16 0.52 19.78
N GLU A 181 -7.83 0.08 18.73
CA GLU A 181 -8.69 -1.13 18.73
C GLU A 181 -7.90 -2.43 18.48
N LEU A 182 -6.66 -2.35 18.01
CA LEU A 182 -5.86 -3.54 17.74
C LEU A 182 -5.52 -4.28 19.03
N PRO A 183 -5.67 -5.61 19.06
CA PRO A 183 -5.27 -6.40 20.22
C PRO A 183 -3.79 -6.18 20.54
N ALA A 184 -3.45 -6.16 21.83
CA ALA A 184 -2.07 -6.30 22.23
C ALA A 184 -1.55 -7.61 21.66
N LYS A 185 -0.49 -7.55 20.85
CA LYS A 185 0.15 -8.78 20.38
C LYS A 185 1.08 -9.21 21.50
N ASP A 186 0.82 -10.37 22.10
CA ASP A 186 1.74 -10.97 23.03
C ASP A 186 3.06 -11.19 22.29
N ILE A 187 4.12 -10.53 22.77
CA ILE A 187 5.49 -10.75 22.26
C ILE A 187 5.91 -12.09 22.84
N PRO A 188 6.26 -13.08 22.02
CA PRO A 188 6.68 -14.39 22.51
C PRO A 188 7.99 -14.34 23.30
#